data_002ea7034416c61de033ec5d952b73e9
#
_entry.id   002ea7034416c61de033ec5d952b73e9
#
_cell.length_a   1.000
_cell.length_b   1.000
_cell.length_c   1.000
_cell.angle_alpha   90.00
_cell.angle_beta   90.00
_cell.angle_gamma   90.00
#
_symmetry.space_group_name_H-M   'P 1'
#
loop_
_entity.id
_entity.type
_entity.pdbx_description
1 polymer ?
#
loop_
_entity_poly.entity_id
_entity_poly.type
_entity_poly.pdbx_seq_one_letter_code
_entity_poly.pdbx_strand_id
1 'polypeptide(L)'
;MLETHNLKVTYGSITAIHDLSISVPKGGIVTLIGANGAGKSTTLRAISGIVRSSGGSILFEGEDITHLPPHKIVERGLSQVPEGRMIFPNLTVRENLEMGAYRRRDRKAFAKDFDYIFSIFPRLKERERQIAGTLSGGEQQMLAIGRALMSKPKCLMLDEPSLGIAPILVRTIFEKISEINRELGLTVLLVEQNANLALKVSQRGYVLETGNVILEDTSEALRANARVRESYLGGG
;
A
#
# COMPACT_ATOMS: atom_id res chain seq x y z
N MET A 1 8.62 12.73 -2.26
CA MET A 1 8.31 12.03 -0.99
C MET A 1 8.91 10.64 -0.96
N LEU A 2 8.52 9.78 -1.88
CA LEU A 2 9.14 8.47 -2.12
C LEU A 2 9.52 8.39 -3.59
N GLU A 3 10.76 7.99 -3.88
CA GLU A 3 11.28 7.89 -5.23
C GLU A 3 12.13 6.63 -5.38
N THR A 4 12.10 6.03 -6.56
CA THR A 4 13.06 5.00 -6.96
C THR A 4 13.75 5.45 -8.25
N HIS A 5 15.04 5.19 -8.34
CA HIS A 5 15.84 5.52 -9.51
C HIS A 5 16.56 4.27 -10.02
N ASN A 6 16.22 3.85 -11.22
CA ASN A 6 16.78 2.67 -11.91
C ASN A 6 16.81 1.42 -11.00
N LEU A 7 15.76 1.25 -10.17
CA LEU A 7 15.70 0.16 -9.20
C LEU A 7 15.73 -1.18 -9.93
N LYS A 8 16.64 -2.05 -9.49
CA LYS A 8 16.79 -3.41 -9.99
C LYS A 8 16.69 -4.41 -8.85
N VAL A 9 15.94 -5.49 -9.07
CA VAL A 9 15.78 -6.56 -8.08
C VAL A 9 15.91 -7.92 -8.75
N THR A 10 16.76 -8.78 -8.19
CA THR A 10 16.98 -10.13 -8.67
C THR A 10 16.78 -11.16 -7.56
N TYR A 11 16.20 -12.30 -7.91
CA TYR A 11 16.07 -13.48 -7.06
C TYR A 11 16.90 -14.60 -7.69
N GLY A 12 18.11 -14.82 -7.18
CA GLY A 12 19.07 -15.73 -7.81
C GLY A 12 19.37 -15.30 -9.25
N SER A 13 19.04 -16.11 -10.22
CA SER A 13 19.23 -15.84 -11.66
C SER A 13 18.07 -15.08 -12.31
N ILE A 14 16.95 -14.89 -11.61
CA ILE A 14 15.75 -14.27 -12.18
C ILE A 14 15.72 -12.79 -11.81
N THR A 15 15.70 -11.90 -12.80
CA THR A 15 15.48 -10.47 -12.60
C THR A 15 13.97 -10.21 -12.58
N ALA A 16 13.47 -9.77 -11.42
CA ALA A 16 12.06 -9.44 -11.21
C ALA A 16 11.75 -7.97 -11.51
N ILE A 17 12.72 -7.08 -11.29
CA ILE A 17 12.68 -5.65 -11.66
C ILE A 17 13.96 -5.35 -12.42
N HIS A 18 13.83 -4.81 -13.63
CA HIS A 18 14.97 -4.51 -14.51
C HIS A 18 15.46 -3.07 -14.35
N ASP A 19 14.52 -2.12 -14.46
CA ASP A 19 14.75 -0.70 -14.32
C ASP A 19 13.43 -0.04 -13.95
N LEU A 20 13.29 0.34 -12.67
CA LEU A 20 12.06 0.94 -12.18
C LEU A 20 12.37 2.29 -11.52
N SER A 21 11.89 3.34 -12.19
CA SER A 21 11.94 4.71 -11.69
C SER A 21 10.52 5.22 -11.51
N ILE A 22 10.11 5.46 -10.27
CA ILE A 22 8.80 6.01 -9.93
C ILE A 22 8.95 7.14 -8.92
N SER A 23 8.00 8.07 -8.94
CA SER A 23 7.91 9.17 -7.99
C SER A 23 6.52 9.25 -7.36
N VAL A 24 6.48 9.31 -6.03
CA VAL A 24 5.24 9.47 -5.25
C VAL A 24 5.33 10.82 -4.53
N PRO A 25 4.60 11.84 -4.99
CA PRO A 25 4.61 13.15 -4.36
C PRO A 25 3.97 13.11 -2.97
N LYS A 26 4.37 14.04 -2.10
CA LYS A 26 3.82 14.15 -0.74
C LYS A 26 2.32 14.43 -0.80
N GLY A 27 1.55 13.68 -0.02
CA GLY A 27 0.10 13.81 0.08
C GLY A 27 -0.66 13.29 -1.15
N GLY A 28 0.04 12.74 -2.16
CA GLY A 28 -0.60 12.13 -3.33
C GLY A 28 -0.91 10.65 -3.14
N ILE A 29 -1.86 10.15 -3.92
CA ILE A 29 -2.08 8.73 -4.17
C ILE A 29 -1.51 8.42 -5.55
N VAL A 30 -0.50 7.56 -5.62
CA VAL A 30 0.08 7.05 -6.85
C VAL A 30 -0.20 5.57 -6.94
N THR A 31 -0.54 5.08 -8.13
CA THR A 31 -0.78 3.66 -8.33
C THR A 31 0.26 3.02 -9.26
N LEU A 32 0.61 1.78 -8.95
CA LEU A 32 1.39 0.89 -9.80
C LEU A 32 0.48 -0.27 -10.22
N ILE A 33 0.08 -0.29 -11.49
CA ILE A 33 -0.79 -1.32 -12.06
C ILE A 33 -0.01 -2.27 -12.98
N GLY A 34 -0.50 -3.48 -13.12
CA GLY A 34 0.12 -4.48 -13.98
C GLY A 34 -0.43 -5.87 -13.71
N ALA A 35 -0.18 -6.81 -14.60
CA ALA A 35 -0.58 -8.21 -14.46
C ALA A 35 0.14 -8.90 -13.28
N ASN A 36 -0.31 -10.11 -12.92
CA ASN A 36 0.40 -10.94 -11.97
C ASN A 36 1.79 -11.29 -12.51
N GLY A 37 2.80 -11.22 -11.62
CA GLY A 37 4.19 -11.42 -12.01
C GLY A 37 4.89 -10.21 -12.66
N ALA A 38 4.20 -9.06 -12.84
CA ALA A 38 4.82 -7.86 -13.42
C ALA A 38 5.91 -7.23 -12.55
N GLY A 39 6.02 -7.61 -11.26
CA GLY A 39 7.01 -7.08 -10.33
C GLY A 39 6.45 -6.14 -9.26
N LYS A 40 5.12 -5.92 -9.22
CA LYS A 40 4.44 -4.99 -8.31
C LYS A 40 4.78 -5.20 -6.83
N SER A 41 4.50 -6.38 -6.28
CA SER A 41 4.80 -6.71 -4.87
C SER A 41 6.30 -6.76 -4.59
N THR A 42 7.12 -7.13 -5.59
CA THR A 42 8.59 -7.07 -5.49
C THR A 42 9.06 -5.64 -5.29
N THR A 43 8.46 -4.68 -6.00
CA THR A 43 8.74 -3.25 -5.82
C THR A 43 8.48 -2.81 -4.38
N LEU A 44 7.30 -3.13 -3.82
CA LEU A 44 6.98 -2.79 -2.44
C LEU A 44 7.92 -3.47 -1.43
N ARG A 45 8.26 -4.72 -1.66
CA ARG A 45 9.20 -5.47 -0.80
C ARG A 45 10.62 -4.88 -0.84
N ALA A 46 11.06 -4.39 -2.00
CA ALA A 46 12.35 -3.70 -2.12
C ALA A 46 12.32 -2.37 -1.37
N ILE A 47 11.27 -1.55 -1.56
CA ILE A 47 11.10 -0.26 -0.86
C ILE A 47 11.01 -0.46 0.65
N SER A 48 10.38 -1.54 1.12
CA SER A 48 10.29 -1.88 2.56
C SER A 48 11.58 -2.49 3.13
N GLY A 49 12.61 -2.73 2.31
CA GLY A 49 13.87 -3.37 2.74
C GLY A 49 13.75 -4.86 3.04
N ILE A 50 12.61 -5.49 2.70
CA ILE A 50 12.37 -6.95 2.87
C ILE A 50 13.21 -7.73 1.84
N VAL A 51 13.33 -7.18 0.63
CA VAL A 51 14.16 -7.73 -0.45
C VAL A 51 15.24 -6.70 -0.77
N ARG A 52 16.48 -7.15 -0.88
CA ARG A 52 17.59 -6.29 -1.30
C ARG A 52 17.49 -5.95 -2.78
N SER A 53 17.66 -4.67 -3.11
CA SER A 53 17.89 -4.25 -4.49
C SER A 53 19.27 -4.73 -4.96
N SER A 54 19.37 -5.12 -6.22
CA SER A 54 20.63 -5.45 -6.89
C SER A 54 21.22 -4.28 -7.66
N GLY A 55 20.50 -3.15 -7.72
CA GLY A 55 20.95 -1.89 -8.35
C GLY A 55 19.92 -0.78 -8.16
N GLY A 56 20.32 0.42 -8.51
CA GLY A 56 19.51 1.62 -8.34
C GLY A 56 19.46 2.13 -6.91
N SER A 57 18.57 3.09 -6.64
CA SER A 57 18.41 3.70 -5.32
C SER A 57 16.94 3.94 -4.98
N ILE A 58 16.66 4.03 -3.68
CA ILE A 58 15.35 4.34 -3.11
C ILE A 58 15.50 5.51 -2.16
N LEU A 59 14.81 6.60 -2.45
CA LEU A 59 14.82 7.80 -1.63
C LEU A 59 13.48 7.98 -0.92
N PHE A 60 13.52 8.28 0.36
CA PHE A 60 12.35 8.63 1.16
C PHE A 60 12.58 9.94 1.90
N GLU A 61 11.76 10.96 1.62
CA GLU A 61 11.95 12.34 2.09
C GLU A 61 13.34 12.93 1.75
N GLY A 62 13.91 12.50 0.63
CA GLY A 62 15.25 12.92 0.18
C GLY A 62 16.40 12.12 0.80
N GLU A 63 16.15 11.24 1.75
CA GLU A 63 17.14 10.35 2.35
C GLU A 63 17.23 9.03 1.60
N ASP A 64 18.42 8.52 1.37
CA ASP A 64 18.65 7.20 0.80
C ASP A 64 18.31 6.11 1.83
N ILE A 65 17.33 5.27 1.49
CA ILE A 65 16.87 4.14 2.31
C ILE A 65 17.19 2.79 1.67
N THR A 66 17.89 2.75 0.55
CA THR A 66 18.10 1.58 -0.31
C THR A 66 18.58 0.34 0.45
N HIS A 67 19.46 0.52 1.42
CA HIS A 67 20.07 -0.58 2.16
C HIS A 67 19.67 -0.60 3.65
N LEU A 68 18.68 0.20 4.02
CA LEU A 68 18.20 0.20 5.40
C LEU A 68 17.41 -1.07 5.71
N PRO A 69 17.54 -1.62 6.93
CA PRO A 69 16.71 -2.74 7.36
C PRO A 69 15.26 -2.29 7.58
N PRO A 70 14.25 -3.20 7.42
CA PRO A 70 12.84 -2.86 7.45
C PRO A 70 12.40 -2.05 8.68
N HIS A 71 12.90 -2.38 9.86
CA HIS A 71 12.55 -1.67 11.09
C HIS A 71 13.00 -0.20 11.07
N LYS A 72 14.10 0.13 10.40
CA LYS A 72 14.58 1.51 10.23
C LYS A 72 13.75 2.29 9.22
N ILE A 73 13.24 1.61 8.20
CA ILE A 73 12.33 2.21 7.21
C ILE A 73 10.99 2.55 7.87
N VAL A 74 10.44 1.64 8.67
CA VAL A 74 9.22 1.90 9.46
C VAL A 74 9.42 3.06 10.45
N GLU A 75 10.59 3.16 11.09
CA GLU A 75 10.92 4.30 11.98
C GLU A 75 10.88 5.65 11.29
N ARG A 76 11.16 5.70 9.98
CA ARG A 76 11.07 6.93 9.17
C ARG A 76 9.65 7.31 8.78
N GLY A 77 8.69 6.39 9.01
CA GLY A 77 7.28 6.61 8.73
C GLY A 77 6.80 6.02 7.40
N LEU A 78 7.49 5.01 6.87
CA LEU A 78 7.02 4.27 5.71
C LEU A 78 6.46 2.92 6.18
N SER A 79 5.16 2.70 6.00
CA SER A 79 4.46 1.47 6.41
C SER A 79 3.88 0.76 5.21
N GLN A 80 3.86 -0.58 5.27
CA GLN A 80 3.28 -1.42 4.24
C GLN A 80 2.15 -2.28 4.81
N VAL A 81 1.05 -2.37 4.07
CA VAL A 81 0.03 -3.41 4.19
C VAL A 81 0.31 -4.42 3.07
N PRO A 82 0.85 -5.59 3.39
CA PRO A 82 1.20 -6.59 2.38
C PRO A 82 -0.04 -7.30 1.84
N GLU A 83 0.13 -7.96 0.70
CA GLU A 83 -0.84 -8.92 0.17
C GLU A 83 -1.19 -9.99 1.23
N GLY A 84 -2.44 -10.45 1.24
CA GLY A 84 -2.91 -11.44 2.20
C GLY A 84 -3.14 -10.89 3.60
N ARG A 85 -3.19 -9.56 3.77
CA ARG A 85 -3.58 -8.84 5.00
C ARG A 85 -2.61 -8.97 6.17
N MET A 86 -2.00 -10.14 6.36
CA MET A 86 -1.01 -10.47 7.41
C MET A 86 -1.41 -9.95 8.80
N ILE A 87 -2.69 -10.15 9.17
CA ILE A 87 -3.16 -9.89 10.54
C ILE A 87 -2.63 -10.96 11.51
N PHE A 88 -2.68 -10.66 12.80
CA PHE A 88 -2.45 -11.66 13.86
C PHE A 88 -3.77 -12.36 14.18
N PRO A 89 -4.02 -13.58 13.63
CA PRO A 89 -5.35 -14.19 13.66
C PRO A 89 -5.81 -14.59 15.07
N ASN A 90 -4.91 -14.84 15.99
CA ASN A 90 -5.20 -15.24 17.37
C ASN A 90 -5.35 -14.05 18.32
N LEU A 91 -5.08 -12.82 17.88
CA LEU A 91 -5.28 -11.61 18.64
C LEU A 91 -6.65 -11.01 18.32
N THR A 92 -7.19 -10.24 19.25
CA THR A 92 -8.38 -9.44 19.05
C THR A 92 -8.13 -8.32 18.02
N VAL A 93 -9.21 -7.71 17.53
CA VAL A 93 -9.14 -6.51 16.68
C VAL A 93 -8.32 -5.42 17.38
N ARG A 94 -8.62 -5.14 18.65
CA ARG A 94 -7.91 -4.12 19.43
C ARG A 94 -6.42 -4.42 19.55
N GLU A 95 -6.05 -5.63 19.93
CA GLU A 95 -4.65 -6.04 20.07
C GLU A 95 -3.89 -5.96 18.74
N ASN A 96 -4.54 -6.32 17.62
CA ASN A 96 -3.96 -6.12 16.28
C ASN A 96 -3.63 -4.65 16.01
N LEU A 97 -4.54 -3.72 16.35
CA LEU A 97 -4.30 -2.30 16.21
C LEU A 97 -3.15 -1.83 17.12
N GLU A 98 -3.13 -2.27 18.37
CA GLU A 98 -2.06 -1.96 19.34
C GLU A 98 -0.67 -2.40 18.83
N MET A 99 -0.59 -3.57 18.17
CA MET A 99 0.63 -4.03 17.52
C MET A 99 1.16 -3.06 16.46
N GLY A 100 0.28 -2.33 15.76
CA GLY A 100 0.69 -1.28 14.83
C GLY A 100 1.42 -0.12 15.48
N ALA A 101 1.14 0.15 16.76
CA ALA A 101 1.77 1.20 17.55
C ALA A 101 2.99 0.71 18.36
N TYR A 102 3.47 -0.52 18.16
CA TYR A 102 4.51 -1.17 18.97
C TYR A 102 5.75 -0.29 19.22
N ARG A 103 6.19 0.48 18.22
CA ARG A 103 7.38 1.34 18.35
C ARG A 103 7.11 2.72 18.95
N ARG A 104 5.85 3.11 19.08
CA ARG A 104 5.47 4.43 19.56
C ARG A 104 5.58 4.52 21.08
N ARG A 105 6.03 5.68 21.55
CA ARG A 105 6.16 5.98 22.99
C ARG A 105 5.04 6.88 23.52
N ASP A 106 4.25 7.50 22.61
CA ASP A 106 3.19 8.46 22.91
C ASP A 106 1.85 7.78 23.27
N ARG A 107 1.86 6.86 24.20
CA ARG A 107 0.68 6.05 24.59
C ARG A 107 -0.57 6.87 24.89
N LYS A 108 -0.41 8.10 25.37
CA LYS A 108 -1.53 9.02 25.63
C LYS A 108 -2.30 9.41 24.36
N ALA A 109 -1.67 9.34 23.19
CA ALA A 109 -2.32 9.64 21.91
C ALA A 109 -3.09 8.44 21.35
N PHE A 110 -2.89 7.21 21.87
CA PHE A 110 -3.51 6.00 21.33
C PHE A 110 -5.03 6.07 21.33
N ALA A 111 -5.66 6.64 22.37
CA ALA A 111 -7.11 6.77 22.42
C ALA A 111 -7.66 7.54 21.21
N LYS A 112 -7.05 8.67 20.88
CA LYS A 112 -7.45 9.47 19.71
C LYS A 112 -7.23 8.72 18.39
N ASP A 113 -6.15 7.95 18.29
CA ASP A 113 -5.85 7.18 17.08
C ASP A 113 -6.84 6.01 16.92
N PHE A 114 -7.23 5.35 18.02
CA PHE A 114 -8.31 4.37 18.02
C PHE A 114 -9.63 4.98 17.59
N ASP A 115 -10.02 6.13 18.18
CA ASP A 115 -11.25 6.83 17.84
C ASP A 115 -11.28 7.18 16.35
N TYR A 116 -10.16 7.65 15.78
CA TYR A 116 -10.05 7.93 14.37
C TYR A 116 -10.21 6.66 13.52
N ILE A 117 -9.49 5.58 13.82
CA ILE A 117 -9.58 4.32 13.08
C ILE A 117 -11.00 3.75 13.14
N PHE A 118 -11.65 3.82 14.30
CA PHE A 118 -13.01 3.35 14.48
C PHE A 118 -14.05 4.26 13.80
N SER A 119 -13.78 5.55 13.62
CA SER A 119 -14.62 6.43 12.80
C SER A 119 -14.52 6.09 11.32
N ILE A 120 -13.32 5.77 10.83
CA ILE A 120 -13.09 5.34 9.45
C ILE A 120 -13.67 3.94 9.19
N PHE A 121 -13.50 3.01 10.14
CA PHE A 121 -13.93 1.61 10.05
C PHE A 121 -14.86 1.22 11.22
N PRO A 122 -16.13 1.66 11.24
CA PRO A 122 -17.05 1.41 12.37
C PRO A 122 -17.23 -0.07 12.71
N ARG A 123 -17.15 -0.95 11.70
CA ARG A 123 -17.22 -2.40 11.90
C ARG A 123 -16.12 -2.95 12.80
N LEU A 124 -14.94 -2.33 12.80
CA LEU A 124 -13.86 -2.74 13.69
C LEU A 124 -14.17 -2.37 15.14
N LYS A 125 -14.87 -1.25 15.39
CA LYS A 125 -15.32 -0.85 16.73
C LYS A 125 -16.35 -1.83 17.29
N GLU A 126 -17.34 -2.21 16.48
CA GLU A 126 -18.38 -3.18 16.87
C GLU A 126 -17.76 -4.53 17.28
N ARG A 127 -16.61 -4.86 16.71
CA ARG A 127 -15.89 -6.13 16.87
C ARG A 127 -14.57 -6.01 17.62
N GLU A 128 -14.37 -4.92 18.36
CA GLU A 128 -13.11 -4.56 19.00
C GLU A 128 -12.48 -5.71 19.82
N ARG A 129 -13.33 -6.51 20.49
CA ARG A 129 -12.91 -7.65 21.33
C ARG A 129 -12.94 -8.99 20.60
N GLN A 130 -13.38 -9.02 19.35
CA GLN A 130 -13.47 -10.26 18.57
C GLN A 130 -12.08 -10.70 18.11
N ILE A 131 -11.85 -12.00 18.07
CA ILE A 131 -10.63 -12.62 17.53
C ILE A 131 -10.55 -12.34 16.04
N ALA A 132 -9.45 -11.72 15.57
CA ALA A 132 -9.30 -11.19 14.23
C ALA A 132 -9.37 -12.25 13.13
N GLY A 133 -8.96 -13.48 13.41
CA GLY A 133 -9.06 -14.60 12.48
C GLY A 133 -10.50 -14.97 12.09
N THR A 134 -11.50 -14.57 12.89
CA THR A 134 -12.92 -14.84 12.64
C THR A 134 -13.63 -13.74 11.85
N LEU A 135 -12.94 -12.67 11.50
CA LEU A 135 -13.45 -11.58 10.68
C LEU A 135 -13.60 -12.01 9.21
N SER A 136 -14.52 -11.37 8.49
CA SER A 136 -14.58 -11.48 7.03
C SER A 136 -13.30 -10.92 6.36
N GLY A 137 -13.04 -11.33 5.12
CA GLY A 137 -11.86 -10.87 4.40
C GLY A 137 -11.76 -9.35 4.26
N GLY A 138 -12.89 -8.67 4.04
CA GLY A 138 -12.92 -7.20 3.98
C GLY A 138 -12.65 -6.54 5.34
N GLU A 139 -13.19 -7.09 6.44
CA GLU A 139 -12.92 -6.60 7.79
C GLU A 139 -11.46 -6.83 8.19
N GLN A 140 -10.86 -7.96 7.79
CA GLN A 140 -9.43 -8.21 7.99
C GLN A 140 -8.56 -7.21 7.21
N GLN A 141 -8.97 -6.82 6.00
CA GLN A 141 -8.27 -5.80 5.21
C GLN A 141 -8.37 -4.42 5.88
N MET A 142 -9.56 -4.03 6.35
CA MET A 142 -9.75 -2.80 7.13
C MET A 142 -8.87 -2.81 8.39
N LEU A 143 -8.79 -3.95 9.09
CA LEU A 143 -7.93 -4.12 10.26
C LEU A 143 -6.45 -3.98 9.91
N ALA A 144 -5.99 -4.56 8.81
CA ALA A 144 -4.60 -4.43 8.35
C ALA A 144 -4.24 -2.97 8.03
N ILE A 145 -5.14 -2.23 7.37
CA ILE A 145 -4.97 -0.80 7.10
C ILE A 145 -4.98 -0.02 8.41
N GLY A 146 -5.94 -0.26 9.31
CA GLY A 146 -6.02 0.38 10.63
C GLY A 146 -4.75 0.14 11.45
N ARG A 147 -4.24 -1.08 11.46
CA ARG A 147 -2.98 -1.42 12.13
C ARG A 147 -1.80 -0.63 11.56
N ALA A 148 -1.71 -0.48 10.24
CA ALA A 148 -0.67 0.33 9.63
C ALA A 148 -0.79 1.82 10.02
N LEU A 149 -2.01 2.37 10.08
CA LEU A 149 -2.28 3.75 10.52
C LEU A 149 -1.88 4.01 11.97
N MET A 150 -1.97 3.01 12.85
CA MET A 150 -1.51 3.12 14.25
C MET A 150 -0.02 3.45 14.37
N SER A 151 0.80 3.17 13.35
CA SER A 151 2.21 3.59 13.32
C SER A 151 2.39 5.09 13.02
N LYS A 152 1.32 5.83 12.66
CA LYS A 152 1.35 7.22 12.16
C LYS A 152 2.30 7.38 10.97
N PRO A 153 2.07 6.64 9.89
CA PRO A 153 2.96 6.69 8.75
C PRO A 153 2.88 8.03 8.01
N LYS A 154 3.97 8.43 7.39
CA LYS A 154 4.02 9.53 6.42
C LYS A 154 3.69 9.03 5.00
N CYS A 155 3.98 7.76 4.75
CA CYS A 155 3.67 7.07 3.51
C CYS A 155 3.14 5.66 3.82
N LEU A 156 2.00 5.32 3.21
CA LEU A 156 1.36 4.02 3.30
C LEU A 156 1.45 3.31 1.96
N MET A 157 2.03 2.12 1.94
CA MET A 157 2.07 1.25 0.78
C MET A 157 1.04 0.14 0.94
N LEU A 158 0.22 -0.07 -0.08
CA LEU A 158 -0.86 -1.06 -0.10
C LEU A 158 -0.63 -2.04 -1.25
N ASP A 159 -0.52 -3.33 -0.92
CA ASP A 159 -0.28 -4.41 -1.87
C ASP A 159 -1.59 -5.18 -2.13
N GLU A 160 -2.19 -4.94 -3.30
CA GLU A 160 -3.43 -5.56 -3.78
C GLU A 160 -4.56 -5.60 -2.73
N PRO A 161 -4.97 -4.42 -2.19
CA PRO A 161 -5.96 -4.38 -1.11
C PRO A 161 -7.36 -4.88 -1.51
N SER A 162 -7.62 -5.09 -2.80
CA SER A 162 -8.90 -5.63 -3.31
C SER A 162 -8.93 -7.15 -3.38
N LEU A 163 -7.78 -7.83 -3.29
CA LEU A 163 -7.67 -9.26 -3.58
C LEU A 163 -8.47 -10.13 -2.61
N GLY A 164 -9.33 -10.98 -3.18
CA GLY A 164 -10.15 -11.93 -2.41
C GLY A 164 -11.19 -11.28 -1.49
N ILE A 165 -11.70 -10.10 -1.88
CA ILE A 165 -12.71 -9.35 -1.15
C ILE A 165 -13.96 -9.18 -2.00
N ALA A 166 -15.14 -9.23 -1.37
CA ALA A 166 -16.40 -9.00 -2.06
C ALA A 166 -16.48 -7.60 -2.68
N PRO A 167 -16.99 -7.43 -3.92
CA PRO A 167 -16.93 -6.17 -4.67
C PRO A 167 -17.46 -4.94 -3.93
N ILE A 168 -18.50 -5.11 -3.11
CA ILE A 168 -19.05 -4.00 -2.34
C ILE A 168 -18.07 -3.48 -1.27
N LEU A 169 -17.36 -4.39 -0.59
CA LEU A 169 -16.37 -4.05 0.43
C LEU A 169 -15.10 -3.46 -0.21
N VAL A 170 -14.75 -3.91 -1.42
CA VAL A 170 -13.64 -3.32 -2.17
C VAL A 170 -13.88 -1.83 -2.42
N ARG A 171 -15.08 -1.46 -2.91
CA ARG A 171 -15.44 -0.05 -3.10
C ARG A 171 -15.29 0.77 -1.82
N THR A 172 -15.85 0.24 -0.72
CA THR A 172 -15.74 0.88 0.60
C THR A 172 -14.28 1.08 1.01
N ILE A 173 -13.41 0.07 0.82
CA ILE A 173 -11.98 0.17 1.17
C ILE A 173 -11.31 1.28 0.37
N PHE A 174 -11.54 1.38 -0.95
CA PHE A 174 -10.95 2.41 -1.79
C PHE A 174 -11.46 3.81 -1.46
N GLU A 175 -12.75 3.95 -1.14
CA GLU A 175 -13.33 5.20 -0.64
C GLU A 175 -12.64 5.62 0.67
N LYS A 176 -12.43 4.67 1.60
CA LYS A 176 -11.74 4.94 2.86
C LYS A 176 -10.26 5.27 2.67
N ILE A 177 -9.56 4.66 1.72
CA ILE A 177 -8.17 5.05 1.37
C ILE A 177 -8.13 6.51 0.90
N SER A 178 -9.07 6.92 0.05
CA SER A 178 -9.17 8.31 -0.42
C SER A 178 -9.53 9.28 0.70
N GLU A 179 -10.43 8.89 1.61
CA GLU A 179 -10.81 9.66 2.79
C GLU A 179 -9.60 9.88 3.72
N ILE A 180 -8.88 8.82 4.06
CA ILE A 180 -7.67 8.86 4.89
C ILE A 180 -6.59 9.76 4.26
N ASN A 181 -6.35 9.61 2.95
CA ASN A 181 -5.40 10.46 2.23
C ASN A 181 -5.76 11.94 2.36
N ARG A 182 -7.03 12.28 2.11
CA ARG A 182 -7.52 13.67 2.16
C ARG A 182 -7.47 14.26 3.57
N GLU A 183 -7.89 13.50 4.59
CA GLU A 183 -7.99 13.99 5.97
C GLU A 183 -6.63 14.12 6.66
N LEU A 184 -5.74 13.16 6.42
CA LEU A 184 -4.42 13.13 7.06
C LEU A 184 -3.30 13.72 6.20
N GLY A 185 -3.56 14.03 4.92
CA GLY A 185 -2.51 14.37 3.95
C GLY A 185 -1.52 13.19 3.75
N LEU A 186 -1.98 11.96 3.99
CA LEU A 186 -1.15 10.76 3.95
C LEU A 186 -0.74 10.44 2.51
N THR A 187 0.55 10.27 2.26
CA THR A 187 1.03 9.78 0.97
C THR A 187 0.71 8.29 0.80
N VAL A 188 0.23 7.89 -0.36
CA VAL A 188 -0.14 6.49 -0.62
C VAL A 188 0.51 5.99 -1.91
N LEU A 189 1.19 4.85 -1.84
CA LEU A 189 1.56 4.04 -3.01
C LEU A 189 0.67 2.80 -3.04
N LEU A 190 -0.20 2.73 -4.04
CA LEU A 190 -1.18 1.67 -4.21
C LEU A 190 -0.74 0.73 -5.32
N VAL A 191 -0.56 -0.53 -5.02
CA VAL A 191 -0.30 -1.58 -6.01
C VAL A 191 -1.58 -2.37 -6.22
N GLU A 192 -1.99 -2.52 -7.48
CA GLU A 192 -3.25 -3.20 -7.84
C GLU A 192 -3.20 -3.89 -9.19
N GLN A 193 -3.93 -4.99 -9.29
CA GLN A 193 -4.28 -5.59 -10.57
C GLN A 193 -5.55 -4.96 -11.15
N ASN A 194 -6.49 -4.56 -10.29
CA ASN A 194 -7.71 -3.87 -10.72
C ASN A 194 -7.44 -2.39 -11.04
N ALA A 195 -6.97 -2.15 -12.26
CA ALA A 195 -6.61 -0.81 -12.73
C ALA A 195 -7.78 0.19 -12.65
N ASN A 196 -9.03 -0.27 -12.89
CA ASN A 196 -10.21 0.59 -12.82
C ASN A 196 -10.38 1.26 -11.46
N LEU A 197 -10.24 0.47 -10.39
CA LEU A 197 -10.38 0.98 -9.02
C LEU A 197 -9.17 1.83 -8.64
N ALA A 198 -7.97 1.36 -8.96
CA ALA A 198 -6.73 2.06 -8.62
C ALA A 198 -6.66 3.45 -9.27
N LEU A 199 -6.94 3.54 -10.57
CA LEU A 199 -6.92 4.81 -11.32
C LEU A 199 -8.07 5.77 -10.96
N LYS A 200 -9.14 5.29 -10.31
CA LYS A 200 -10.22 6.18 -9.81
C LYS A 200 -9.81 6.97 -8.57
N VAL A 201 -8.95 6.41 -7.74
CA VAL A 201 -8.58 7.03 -6.45
C VAL A 201 -7.20 7.72 -6.49
N SER A 202 -6.38 7.41 -7.50
CA SER A 202 -5.04 7.99 -7.66
C SER A 202 -5.04 9.21 -8.57
N GLN A 203 -4.02 10.07 -8.42
CA GLN A 203 -3.78 11.21 -9.29
C GLN A 203 -2.86 10.83 -10.45
N ARG A 204 -1.97 9.87 -10.25
CA ARG A 204 -0.95 9.43 -11.20
C ARG A 204 -0.79 7.91 -11.12
N GLY A 205 -0.40 7.30 -12.23
CA GLY A 205 -0.16 5.86 -12.28
C GLY A 205 1.04 5.49 -13.14
N TYR A 206 1.55 4.32 -12.86
CA TYR A 206 2.59 3.62 -13.62
C TYR A 206 2.05 2.26 -14.04
N VAL A 207 2.26 1.89 -15.29
CA VAL A 207 1.93 0.56 -15.79
C VAL A 207 3.20 -0.26 -15.83
N LEU A 208 3.22 -1.35 -15.07
CA LEU A 208 4.34 -2.27 -14.97
C LEU A 208 4.10 -3.53 -15.78
N GLU A 209 5.05 -3.88 -16.62
CA GLU A 209 5.05 -5.11 -17.41
C GLU A 209 6.43 -5.76 -17.36
N THR A 210 6.51 -7.01 -16.93
CA THR A 210 7.74 -7.79 -16.87
C THR A 210 8.93 -7.02 -16.25
N GLY A 211 8.69 -6.42 -15.07
CA GLY A 211 9.73 -5.71 -14.31
C GLY A 211 10.14 -4.34 -14.85
N ASN A 212 9.42 -3.78 -15.83
CA ASN A 212 9.68 -2.47 -16.43
C ASN A 212 8.45 -1.57 -16.39
N VAL A 213 8.65 -0.27 -16.21
CA VAL A 213 7.60 0.72 -16.41
C VAL A 213 7.44 0.95 -17.93
N ILE A 214 6.24 0.66 -18.44
CA ILE A 214 5.93 0.82 -19.87
C ILE A 214 5.10 2.07 -20.19
N LEU A 215 4.37 2.58 -19.21
CA LEU A 215 3.59 3.81 -19.30
C LEU A 215 3.59 4.52 -17.94
N GLU A 216 3.63 5.84 -18.00
CA GLU A 216 3.50 6.73 -16.86
C GLU A 216 2.70 7.95 -17.29
N ASP A 217 1.63 8.26 -16.56
CA ASP A 217 0.81 9.46 -16.82
C ASP A 217 -0.10 9.79 -15.63
N THR A 218 -0.91 10.84 -15.78
CA THR A 218 -2.05 11.08 -14.90
C THR A 218 -3.03 9.91 -14.97
N SER A 219 -3.73 9.65 -13.89
CA SER A 219 -4.72 8.57 -13.85
C SER A 219 -5.84 8.76 -14.87
N GLU A 220 -6.20 10.01 -15.17
CA GLU A 220 -7.17 10.34 -16.21
C GLU A 220 -6.67 9.95 -17.61
N ALA A 221 -5.44 10.33 -17.96
CA ALA A 221 -4.82 9.99 -19.25
C ALA A 221 -4.65 8.47 -19.41
N LEU A 222 -4.21 7.76 -18.34
CA LEU A 222 -4.11 6.30 -18.37
C LEU A 222 -5.47 5.62 -18.58
N ARG A 223 -6.54 6.13 -17.98
CA ARG A 223 -7.91 5.61 -18.21
C ARG A 223 -8.40 5.82 -19.63
N ALA A 224 -7.95 6.87 -20.31
CA ALA A 224 -8.27 7.16 -21.70
C ALA A 224 -7.38 6.39 -22.69
N ASN A 225 -6.23 5.88 -22.25
CA ASN A 225 -5.26 5.19 -23.09
C ASN A 225 -5.81 3.86 -23.64
N ALA A 226 -5.77 3.65 -24.96
CA ALA A 226 -6.32 2.46 -25.62
C ALA A 226 -5.66 1.16 -25.10
N ARG A 227 -4.32 1.13 -24.98
CA ARG A 227 -3.59 -0.05 -24.49
C ARG A 227 -3.97 -0.40 -23.05
N VAL A 228 -4.13 0.60 -22.18
CA VAL A 228 -4.56 0.39 -20.78
C VAL A 228 -5.99 -0.14 -20.74
N ARG A 229 -6.88 0.41 -21.58
CA ARG A 229 -8.27 -0.04 -21.68
C ARG A 229 -8.39 -1.50 -22.11
N GLU A 230 -7.70 -1.88 -23.16
CA GLU A 230 -7.72 -3.25 -23.68
C GLU A 230 -7.12 -4.26 -22.71
N SER A 231 -5.97 -3.93 -22.09
CA SER A 231 -5.21 -4.88 -21.27
C SER A 231 -5.65 -4.94 -19.80
N TYR A 232 -6.18 -3.85 -19.23
CA TYR A 232 -6.36 -3.72 -17.78
C TYR A 232 -7.74 -3.21 -17.33
N LEU A 233 -8.54 -2.59 -18.24
CA LEU A 233 -9.84 -2.03 -17.83
C LEU A 233 -11.04 -2.91 -18.30
N GLY A 234 -10.78 -4.00 -19.01
CA GLY A 234 -11.80 -4.80 -19.65
C GLY A 234 -12.38 -4.02 -20.82
N GLY A 235 -11.98 -4.34 -22.06
CA GLY A 235 -12.57 -3.76 -23.25
C GLY A 235 -14.08 -4.04 -23.23
N GLY A 236 -14.89 -2.98 -23.04
CA GLY A 236 -16.33 -3.00 -23.20
C GLY A 236 -16.70 -2.97 -24.65
#